data_31a55f2f43930748217b652c86cc8dbe
#
_entry.id   31a55f2f43930748217b652c86cc8dbe
#
_cell.length_a   1.000
_cell.length_b   1.000
_cell.length_c   1.000
_cell.angle_alpha   90.00
_cell.angle_beta   90.00
_cell.angle_gamma   90.00
#
_symmetry.space_group_name_H-M   'P 1'
#
loop_
_entity.id
_entity.type
_entity.pdbx_description
1 polymer ?
#
loop_
_entity_poly.entity_id
_entity_poly.type
_entity_poly.pdbx_seq_one_letter_code
_entity_poly.pdbx_strand_id
1 'polypeptide(L)'
;MSQPTRVAIVTGAGGHGCGRAIARRFANDGAAVVVSDIDDRGGAETVRQIEGAGGTAMYCHTDVRDETDVIDLMATCERELGPVSVLVNNASMAEPTSPGIDGWMESIDTDLLGTIRVTKHAVEAMRRSGRGGSIVNMSSISALWHGRTTPGGFEGYDVAKAGMIRMTTRLASLAQTDGIRVNCLAPGWIATDEVAAHWRSLSPAERLKRGVPSRLLEPSQVADLVVRLAADESLSGRIVAWWSEDTPRLIRWGDRGYRDHEPF
;
A
#
# COMPACT_ATOMS: atom_id res chain seq x y z
N MET A 1 7.89 -6.53 -31.92
CA MET A 1 8.52 -6.69 -30.59
C MET A 1 7.40 -6.65 -29.59
N SER A 2 7.17 -7.69 -28.79
CA SER A 2 6.21 -7.65 -27.70
C SER A 2 6.62 -6.54 -26.73
N GLN A 3 5.67 -5.73 -26.26
CA GLN A 3 5.96 -4.74 -25.19
C GLN A 3 6.60 -5.48 -24.01
N PRO A 4 7.60 -4.89 -23.34
CA PRO A 4 8.19 -5.52 -22.17
C PRO A 4 7.08 -5.77 -21.13
N THR A 5 6.93 -7.00 -20.70
CA THR A 5 5.95 -7.40 -19.67
C THR A 5 6.20 -6.56 -18.43
N ARG A 6 5.21 -5.82 -17.95
CA ARG A 6 5.29 -5.12 -16.66
C ARG A 6 5.37 -6.16 -15.56
N VAL A 7 6.30 -5.99 -14.63
CA VAL A 7 6.43 -6.84 -13.45
C VAL A 7 6.05 -6.04 -12.22
N ALA A 8 5.04 -6.49 -11.50
CA ALA A 8 4.55 -5.83 -10.30
C ALA A 8 4.79 -6.70 -9.06
N ILE A 9 5.36 -6.12 -8.02
CA ILE A 9 5.43 -6.71 -6.68
C ILE A 9 4.34 -6.08 -5.82
N VAL A 10 3.51 -6.90 -5.16
CA VAL A 10 2.50 -6.44 -4.21
C VAL A 10 2.76 -7.12 -2.87
N THR A 11 3.12 -6.35 -1.85
CA THR A 11 3.33 -6.87 -0.49
C THR A 11 2.02 -6.96 0.28
N GLY A 12 1.88 -7.95 1.19
CA GLY A 12 0.64 -8.18 1.92
C GLY A 12 -0.49 -8.64 1.00
N ALA A 13 -0.19 -9.46 -0.01
CA ALA A 13 -1.14 -9.87 -1.03
C ALA A 13 -1.71 -11.29 -0.84
N GLY A 14 -1.39 -11.95 0.27
CA GLY A 14 -1.95 -13.25 0.65
C GLY A 14 -3.33 -13.15 1.28
N GLY A 15 -3.63 -12.09 2.02
CA GLY A 15 -4.91 -11.90 2.70
C GLY A 15 -6.10 -11.67 1.77
N HIS A 16 -7.31 -11.65 2.35
CA HIS A 16 -8.57 -11.41 1.62
C HIS A 16 -8.85 -9.92 1.33
N GLY A 17 -7.91 -9.03 1.66
CA GLY A 17 -8.06 -7.58 1.57
C GLY A 17 -7.57 -6.94 0.27
N CYS A 18 -7.09 -5.71 0.40
CA CYS A 18 -6.64 -4.89 -0.72
C CYS A 18 -5.48 -5.50 -1.51
N GLY A 19 -4.50 -6.11 -0.83
CA GLY A 19 -3.32 -6.66 -1.50
C GLY A 19 -3.68 -7.68 -2.56
N ARG A 20 -4.57 -8.63 -2.25
CA ARG A 20 -5.08 -9.61 -3.22
C ARG A 20 -5.82 -8.94 -4.37
N ALA A 21 -6.70 -7.99 -4.06
CA ALA A 21 -7.45 -7.27 -5.10
C ALA A 21 -6.51 -6.48 -6.03
N ILE A 22 -5.49 -5.84 -5.49
CA ILE A 22 -4.47 -5.10 -6.23
C ILE A 22 -3.66 -6.05 -7.12
N ALA A 23 -3.17 -7.18 -6.57
CA ALA A 23 -2.41 -8.18 -7.32
C ALA A 23 -3.21 -8.70 -8.52
N ARG A 24 -4.47 -9.11 -8.31
CA ARG A 24 -5.37 -9.56 -9.37
C ARG A 24 -5.63 -8.47 -10.40
N ARG A 25 -5.77 -7.23 -9.97
CA ARG A 25 -6.04 -6.11 -10.89
C ARG A 25 -4.84 -5.82 -11.80
N PHE A 26 -3.60 -5.85 -11.26
CA PHE A 26 -2.39 -5.74 -12.08
C PHE A 26 -2.27 -6.89 -13.09
N ALA A 27 -2.56 -8.12 -12.67
CA ALA A 27 -2.53 -9.29 -13.56
C ALA A 27 -3.57 -9.19 -14.68
N ASN A 28 -4.77 -8.71 -14.38
CA ASN A 28 -5.82 -8.45 -15.37
C ASN A 28 -5.42 -7.38 -16.41
N ASP A 29 -4.52 -6.45 -16.03
CA ASP A 29 -3.93 -5.46 -16.95
C ASP A 29 -2.69 -6.01 -17.69
N GLY A 30 -2.42 -7.31 -17.60
CA GLY A 30 -1.35 -7.98 -18.32
C GLY A 30 0.03 -7.87 -17.66
N ALA A 31 0.14 -7.44 -16.40
CA ALA A 31 1.38 -7.51 -15.66
C ALA A 31 1.65 -8.93 -15.15
N ALA A 32 2.91 -9.34 -15.11
CA ALA A 32 3.32 -10.47 -14.29
C ALA A 32 3.44 -9.99 -12.83
N VAL A 33 2.91 -10.76 -11.88
CA VAL A 33 2.76 -10.31 -10.49
C VAL A 33 3.51 -11.22 -9.51
N VAL A 34 4.34 -10.64 -8.66
CA VAL A 34 4.83 -11.30 -7.46
C VAL A 34 3.87 -10.99 -6.31
N VAL A 35 3.22 -12.02 -5.82
CA VAL A 35 2.41 -12.02 -4.60
C VAL A 35 3.35 -12.24 -3.42
N SER A 36 3.62 -11.22 -2.63
CA SER A 36 4.52 -11.27 -1.49
C SER A 36 3.73 -11.18 -0.19
N ASP A 37 3.90 -12.15 0.70
CA ASP A 37 3.21 -12.22 1.99
C ASP A 37 3.93 -13.19 2.93
N ILE A 38 3.64 -13.12 4.23
CA ILE A 38 4.03 -14.13 5.23
C ILE A 38 3.07 -15.31 5.28
N ASP A 39 1.85 -15.16 4.74
CA ASP A 39 0.85 -16.23 4.67
C ASP A 39 1.01 -17.04 3.38
N ASP A 40 1.72 -18.17 3.47
CA ASP A 40 1.96 -19.07 2.34
C ASP A 40 0.68 -19.58 1.69
N ARG A 41 -0.35 -19.91 2.50
CA ARG A 41 -1.62 -20.42 2.00
C ARG A 41 -2.41 -19.34 1.27
N GLY A 42 -2.48 -18.17 1.85
CA GLY A 42 -3.15 -17.02 1.26
C GLY A 42 -2.45 -16.55 -0.01
N GLY A 43 -1.11 -16.55 -0.01
CA GLY A 43 -0.30 -16.22 -1.19
C GLY A 43 -0.52 -17.21 -2.34
N ALA A 44 -0.46 -18.50 -2.07
CA ALA A 44 -0.74 -19.55 -3.06
C ALA A 44 -2.17 -19.45 -3.62
N GLU A 45 -3.16 -19.12 -2.77
CA GLU A 45 -4.54 -18.89 -3.19
C GLU A 45 -4.65 -17.70 -4.14
N THR A 46 -3.95 -16.60 -3.85
CA THR A 46 -3.96 -15.41 -4.70
C THR A 46 -3.36 -15.73 -6.08
N VAL A 47 -2.24 -16.45 -6.13
CA VAL A 47 -1.63 -16.93 -7.38
C VAL A 47 -2.62 -17.78 -8.16
N ARG A 48 -3.24 -18.78 -7.53
CA ARG A 48 -4.22 -19.66 -8.18
C ARG A 48 -5.39 -18.88 -8.79
N GLN A 49 -5.87 -17.83 -8.12
CA GLN A 49 -6.94 -16.98 -8.64
C GLN A 49 -6.49 -16.15 -9.86
N ILE A 50 -5.24 -15.67 -9.86
CA ILE A 50 -4.68 -14.94 -10.99
C ILE A 50 -4.50 -15.87 -12.20
N GLU A 51 -3.89 -17.03 -12.00
CA GLU A 51 -3.65 -18.01 -13.06
C GLU A 51 -4.97 -18.57 -13.61
N GLY A 52 -5.94 -18.85 -12.74
CA GLY A 52 -7.28 -19.27 -13.13
C GLY A 52 -8.03 -18.25 -13.99
N ALA A 53 -7.66 -16.98 -13.91
CA ALA A 53 -8.15 -15.90 -14.77
C ALA A 53 -7.27 -15.66 -16.02
N GLY A 54 -6.24 -16.49 -16.25
CA GLY A 54 -5.32 -16.38 -17.38
C GLY A 54 -4.18 -15.37 -17.20
N GLY A 55 -3.98 -14.85 -15.99
CA GLY A 55 -2.86 -13.98 -15.66
C GLY A 55 -1.58 -14.74 -15.32
N THR A 56 -0.48 -14.03 -15.12
CA THR A 56 0.80 -14.58 -14.70
C THR A 56 1.13 -14.10 -13.29
N ALA A 57 1.38 -15.03 -12.37
CA ALA A 57 1.77 -14.71 -11.02
C ALA A 57 2.69 -15.75 -10.41
N MET A 58 3.44 -15.35 -9.40
CA MET A 58 4.17 -16.24 -8.51
C MET A 58 4.03 -15.77 -7.07
N TYR A 59 4.17 -16.69 -6.14
CA TYR A 59 4.23 -16.39 -4.73
C TYR A 59 5.69 -16.32 -4.24
N CYS A 60 5.98 -15.38 -3.35
CA CYS A 60 7.23 -15.29 -2.63
C CYS A 60 6.94 -15.03 -1.15
N HIS A 61 7.32 -15.97 -0.28
CA HIS A 61 7.26 -15.74 1.16
C HIS A 61 8.14 -14.54 1.52
N THR A 62 7.61 -13.59 2.24
CA THR A 62 8.36 -12.38 2.58
C THR A 62 7.83 -11.78 3.87
N ASP A 63 8.62 -11.77 4.91
CA ASP A 63 8.44 -10.88 6.05
C ASP A 63 9.16 -9.55 5.74
N VAL A 64 8.40 -8.49 5.57
CA VAL A 64 8.96 -7.16 5.26
C VAL A 64 9.88 -6.62 6.38
N ARG A 65 9.83 -7.22 7.58
CA ARG A 65 10.70 -6.90 8.70
C ARG A 65 12.08 -7.56 8.57
N ASP A 66 12.20 -8.62 7.77
CA ASP A 66 13.45 -9.32 7.51
C ASP A 66 14.14 -8.80 6.25
N GLU A 67 15.36 -8.30 6.38
CA GLU A 67 16.16 -7.78 5.26
C GLU A 67 16.50 -8.89 4.25
N THR A 68 16.71 -10.13 4.72
CA THR A 68 17.07 -11.26 3.86
C THR A 68 15.89 -11.64 2.97
N ASP A 69 14.69 -11.75 3.54
CA ASP A 69 13.47 -12.04 2.79
C ASP A 69 13.22 -10.98 1.69
N VAL A 70 13.46 -9.70 2.02
CA VAL A 70 13.29 -8.62 1.04
C VAL A 70 14.32 -8.67 -0.08
N ILE A 71 15.57 -9.03 0.22
CA ILE A 71 16.61 -9.25 -0.79
C ILE A 71 16.21 -10.41 -1.70
N ASP A 72 15.77 -11.53 -1.11
CA ASP A 72 15.35 -12.72 -1.84
C ASP A 72 14.10 -12.47 -2.69
N LEU A 73 13.17 -11.64 -2.22
CA LEU A 73 12.02 -11.18 -3.00
C LEU A 73 12.46 -10.51 -4.30
N MET A 74 13.40 -9.56 -4.23
CA MET A 74 13.87 -8.84 -5.42
C MET A 74 14.64 -9.77 -6.36
N ALA A 75 15.54 -10.60 -5.83
CA ALA A 75 16.32 -11.56 -6.62
C ALA A 75 15.42 -12.59 -7.32
N THR A 76 14.42 -13.11 -6.62
CA THR A 76 13.47 -14.07 -7.16
C THR A 76 12.58 -13.42 -8.23
N CYS A 77 12.09 -12.20 -7.99
CA CYS A 77 11.34 -11.44 -8.99
C CYS A 77 12.15 -11.27 -10.29
N GLU A 78 13.40 -10.79 -10.17
CA GLU A 78 14.27 -10.54 -11.33
C GLU A 78 14.58 -11.83 -12.11
N ARG A 79 14.81 -12.95 -11.40
CA ARG A 79 15.16 -14.25 -11.99
C ARG A 79 13.97 -14.88 -12.73
N GLU A 80 12.78 -14.85 -12.14
CA GLU A 80 11.61 -15.61 -12.64
C GLU A 80 10.73 -14.81 -13.60
N LEU A 81 10.52 -13.52 -13.32
CA LEU A 81 9.60 -12.68 -14.09
C LEU A 81 10.30 -11.53 -14.83
N GLY A 82 11.51 -11.21 -14.45
CA GLY A 82 12.28 -10.11 -15.02
C GLY A 82 12.29 -8.84 -14.15
N PRO A 83 12.80 -7.72 -14.69
CA PRO A 83 13.03 -6.51 -13.91
C PRO A 83 11.74 -5.95 -13.31
N VAL A 84 11.76 -5.68 -12.00
CA VAL A 84 10.63 -5.04 -11.32
C VAL A 84 10.38 -3.65 -11.89
N SER A 85 9.13 -3.38 -12.26
CA SER A 85 8.69 -2.09 -12.80
C SER A 85 7.65 -1.38 -11.92
N VAL A 86 6.96 -2.15 -11.07
CA VAL A 86 5.98 -1.61 -10.12
C VAL A 86 6.18 -2.26 -8.76
N LEU A 87 6.17 -1.45 -7.70
CA LEU A 87 6.06 -1.91 -6.32
C LEU A 87 4.81 -1.31 -5.68
N VAL A 88 4.00 -2.14 -5.04
CA VAL A 88 2.93 -1.69 -4.15
C VAL A 88 3.26 -2.12 -2.73
N ASN A 89 3.60 -1.16 -1.88
CA ASN A 89 3.78 -1.37 -0.45
C ASN A 89 2.40 -1.37 0.22
N ASN A 90 1.82 -2.57 0.36
CA ASN A 90 0.51 -2.76 0.97
C ASN A 90 0.57 -3.58 2.25
N ALA A 91 1.64 -4.32 2.50
CA ALA A 91 1.80 -5.06 3.75
C ALA A 91 1.59 -4.14 4.95
N SER A 92 0.80 -4.59 5.90
CA SER A 92 0.46 -3.88 7.13
C SER A 92 0.11 -4.90 8.20
N MET A 93 0.43 -4.59 9.43
CA MET A 93 0.06 -5.41 10.58
C MET A 93 -1.47 -5.37 10.78
N ALA A 94 -2.06 -6.49 11.16
CA ALA A 94 -3.50 -6.55 11.48
C ALA A 94 -3.77 -5.89 12.83
N GLU A 95 -3.15 -6.41 13.90
CA GLU A 95 -3.17 -5.84 15.26
C GLU A 95 -1.84 -6.14 15.95
N PRO A 96 -1.32 -5.22 16.78
CA PRO A 96 -0.16 -5.50 17.61
C PRO A 96 -0.44 -6.65 18.59
N THR A 97 0.57 -7.45 18.85
CA THR A 97 0.48 -8.53 19.85
C THR A 97 0.68 -8.02 21.27
N SER A 98 1.34 -6.88 21.41
CA SER A 98 1.66 -6.22 22.68
C SER A 98 0.81 -4.97 22.89
N PRO A 99 0.35 -4.67 24.12
CA PRO A 99 -0.40 -3.45 24.40
C PRO A 99 0.52 -2.24 24.57
N GLY A 100 -0.02 -1.05 24.39
CA GLY A 100 0.65 0.22 24.68
C GLY A 100 1.85 0.49 23.78
N ILE A 101 2.91 1.06 24.36
CA ILE A 101 4.09 1.51 23.59
C ILE A 101 4.85 0.37 22.91
N ASP A 102 4.78 -0.84 23.45
CA ASP A 102 5.41 -2.01 22.83
C ASP A 102 4.70 -2.37 21.51
N GLY A 103 3.38 -2.25 21.44
CA GLY A 103 2.62 -2.40 20.20
C GLY A 103 2.95 -1.34 19.15
N TRP A 104 3.40 -0.14 19.58
CA TRP A 104 3.88 0.88 18.65
C TRP A 104 5.12 0.44 17.88
N MET A 105 6.04 -0.22 18.57
CA MET A 105 7.27 -0.73 17.94
C MET A 105 6.97 -1.79 16.89
N GLU A 106 6.03 -2.69 17.17
CA GLU A 106 5.59 -3.72 16.22
C GLU A 106 4.98 -3.10 14.96
N SER A 107 4.09 -2.11 15.15
CA SER A 107 3.44 -1.40 14.03
C SER A 107 4.45 -0.61 13.20
N ILE A 108 5.37 0.10 13.84
CA ILE A 108 6.39 0.89 13.15
C ILE A 108 7.35 -0.02 12.38
N ASP A 109 7.76 -1.16 12.96
CA ASP A 109 8.68 -2.09 12.29
C ASP A 109 8.04 -2.70 11.04
N THR A 110 6.79 -3.12 11.12
CA THR A 110 6.07 -3.69 9.98
C THR A 110 5.70 -2.61 8.95
N ASP A 111 4.92 -1.62 9.37
CA ASP A 111 4.24 -0.71 8.44
C ASP A 111 5.16 0.38 7.89
N LEU A 112 6.13 0.86 8.69
CA LEU A 112 7.03 1.93 8.26
C LEU A 112 8.42 1.38 7.87
N LEU A 113 9.12 0.72 8.78
CA LEU A 113 10.48 0.25 8.50
C LEU A 113 10.47 -0.85 7.44
N GLY A 114 9.49 -1.76 7.46
CA GLY A 114 9.29 -2.75 6.41
C GLY A 114 9.05 -2.09 5.04
N THR A 115 8.17 -1.09 4.98
CA THR A 115 7.95 -0.30 3.75
C THR A 115 9.24 0.38 3.26
N ILE A 116 10.03 0.98 4.16
CA ILE A 116 11.31 1.61 3.82
C ILE A 116 12.28 0.56 3.26
N ARG A 117 12.37 -0.61 3.89
CA ARG A 117 13.24 -1.72 3.52
C ARG A 117 12.92 -2.23 2.11
N VAL A 118 11.65 -2.56 1.86
CA VAL A 118 11.21 -3.02 0.53
C VAL A 118 11.42 -1.92 -0.53
N THR A 119 11.10 -0.67 -0.22
CA THR A 119 11.31 0.47 -1.13
C THR A 119 12.78 0.65 -1.49
N LYS A 120 13.70 0.56 -0.53
CA LYS A 120 15.15 0.65 -0.75
C LYS A 120 15.60 -0.36 -1.80
N HIS A 121 15.30 -1.64 -1.59
CA HIS A 121 15.73 -2.71 -2.49
C HIS A 121 15.02 -2.64 -3.86
N ALA A 122 13.76 -2.22 -3.92
CA ALA A 122 13.08 -2.02 -5.19
C ALA A 122 13.68 -0.86 -6.00
N VAL A 123 14.01 0.26 -5.35
CA VAL A 123 14.71 1.39 -6.00
C VAL A 123 16.07 0.95 -6.55
N GLU A 124 16.84 0.17 -5.79
CA GLU A 124 18.11 -0.39 -6.25
C GLU A 124 17.94 -1.33 -7.46
N ALA A 125 16.92 -2.19 -7.44
CA ALA A 125 16.57 -3.08 -8.56
C ALA A 125 16.16 -2.29 -9.81
N MET A 126 15.28 -1.29 -9.65
CA MET A 126 14.85 -0.40 -10.73
C MET A 126 16.01 0.40 -11.33
N ARG A 127 16.94 0.90 -10.50
CA ARG A 127 18.16 1.57 -10.95
C ARG A 127 19.06 0.64 -11.76
N ARG A 128 19.30 -0.59 -11.28
CA ARG A 128 20.08 -1.60 -12.04
C ARG A 128 19.49 -1.87 -13.41
N SER A 129 18.15 -1.91 -13.51
CA SER A 129 17.48 -2.15 -14.79
C SER A 129 17.57 -0.98 -15.77
N GLY A 130 17.73 0.25 -15.27
CA GLY A 130 17.74 1.48 -16.05
C GLY A 130 16.40 1.82 -16.72
N ARG A 131 15.30 1.13 -16.36
CA ARG A 131 13.97 1.30 -16.99
C ARG A 131 13.05 2.23 -16.23
N GLY A 132 13.50 2.79 -15.11
CA GLY A 132 12.63 3.50 -14.18
C GLY A 132 11.62 2.58 -13.50
N GLY A 133 10.55 3.17 -12.97
CA GLY A 133 9.51 2.39 -12.29
C GLY A 133 8.47 3.24 -11.59
N SER A 134 7.54 2.56 -10.92
CA SER A 134 6.49 3.20 -10.13
C SER A 134 6.32 2.51 -8.78
N ILE A 135 6.30 3.28 -7.71
CA ILE A 135 6.07 2.82 -6.35
C ILE A 135 4.79 3.45 -5.81
N VAL A 136 3.87 2.63 -5.31
CA VAL A 136 2.65 3.09 -4.65
C VAL A 136 2.65 2.63 -3.20
N ASN A 137 2.61 3.57 -2.28
CA ASN A 137 2.53 3.31 -0.84
C ASN A 137 1.08 3.36 -0.37
N MET A 138 0.64 2.34 0.38
CA MET A 138 -0.70 2.28 0.97
C MET A 138 -0.64 2.86 2.39
N SER A 139 -0.98 4.14 2.51
CA SER A 139 -1.14 4.81 3.81
C SER A 139 -2.59 4.69 4.30
N SER A 140 -3.07 5.64 5.06
CA SER A 140 -4.42 5.72 5.60
C SER A 140 -4.84 7.18 5.76
N ILE A 141 -6.14 7.43 5.67
CA ILE A 141 -6.71 8.74 5.99
C ILE A 141 -6.44 9.14 7.45
N SER A 142 -6.27 8.16 8.35
CA SER A 142 -5.93 8.39 9.76
C SER A 142 -4.62 9.16 9.93
N ALA A 143 -3.67 8.96 9.02
CA ALA A 143 -2.37 9.67 8.99
C ALA A 143 -2.48 11.18 8.74
N LEU A 144 -3.64 11.66 8.28
CA LEU A 144 -3.89 13.07 7.94
C LEU A 144 -4.59 13.84 9.06
N TRP A 145 -5.00 13.16 10.13
CA TRP A 145 -5.78 13.75 11.20
C TRP A 145 -4.88 14.16 12.37
N HIS A 146 -5.09 15.37 12.87
CA HIS A 146 -4.39 15.88 14.04
C HIS A 146 -5.33 15.91 15.24
N GLY A 147 -4.84 15.45 16.39
CA GLY A 147 -5.54 15.61 17.67
C GLY A 147 -6.81 14.77 17.85
N ARG A 148 -7.12 13.83 16.95
CA ARG A 148 -8.25 12.92 17.06
C ARG A 148 -7.78 11.47 17.08
N THR A 149 -8.37 10.68 17.98
CA THR A 149 -8.35 9.23 17.84
C THR A 149 -9.28 8.86 16.70
N THR A 150 -8.76 8.31 15.63
CA THR A 150 -9.58 7.83 14.52
C THR A 150 -10.28 6.53 14.95
N PRO A 151 -11.58 6.38 14.62
CA PRO A 151 -12.20 5.07 14.77
C PRO A 151 -11.55 4.11 13.76
N GLY A 152 -10.96 3.04 14.25
CA GLY A 152 -10.16 2.12 13.46
C GLY A 152 -8.69 2.57 13.38
N GLY A 153 -7.81 1.63 13.46
CA GLY A 153 -6.39 1.83 13.70
C GLY A 153 -6.03 1.42 15.11
N PHE A 154 -4.77 1.18 15.33
CA PHE A 154 -4.21 0.75 16.59
C PHE A 154 -2.93 1.55 16.87
N GLU A 155 -2.38 1.31 18.04
CA GLU A 155 -1.21 2.04 18.52
C GLU A 155 -0.03 1.93 17.54
N GLY A 156 0.58 3.08 17.24
CA GLY A 156 1.68 3.19 16.28
C GLY A 156 1.27 3.21 14.81
N TYR A 157 0.08 2.73 14.47
CA TYR A 157 -0.40 2.67 13.08
C TYR A 157 -0.42 4.05 12.42
N ASP A 158 -1.06 5.04 13.05
CA ASP A 158 -1.18 6.40 12.50
C ASP A 158 0.20 7.05 12.30
N VAL A 159 1.12 6.78 13.23
CA VAL A 159 2.50 7.27 13.14
C VAL A 159 3.23 6.64 11.95
N ALA A 160 3.11 5.32 11.78
CA ALA A 160 3.69 4.60 10.66
C ALA A 160 3.11 5.11 9.32
N LYS A 161 1.78 5.25 9.23
CA LYS A 161 1.10 5.71 8.01
C LYS A 161 1.41 7.18 7.69
N ALA A 162 1.59 8.05 8.70
CA ALA A 162 2.09 9.41 8.52
C ALA A 162 3.54 9.44 8.03
N GLY A 163 4.39 8.55 8.57
CA GLY A 163 5.76 8.34 8.10
C GLY A 163 5.80 7.96 6.62
N MET A 164 4.92 7.06 6.16
CA MET A 164 4.81 6.67 4.74
C MET A 164 4.45 7.86 3.83
N ILE A 165 3.52 8.72 4.26
CA ILE A 165 3.17 9.95 3.53
C ILE A 165 4.41 10.84 3.39
N ARG A 166 5.14 11.05 4.49
CA ARG A 166 6.33 11.90 4.47
C ARG A 166 7.45 11.29 3.63
N MET A 167 7.68 9.99 3.73
CA MET A 167 8.62 9.26 2.88
C MET A 167 8.30 9.45 1.40
N THR A 168 7.03 9.25 1.00
CA THR A 168 6.57 9.43 -0.39
C THR A 168 6.96 10.81 -0.93
N THR A 169 6.67 11.87 -0.19
CA THR A 169 6.99 13.24 -0.63
C THR A 169 8.50 13.50 -0.70
N ARG A 170 9.29 12.87 0.17
CA ARG A 170 10.76 12.98 0.16
C ARG A 170 11.42 12.25 -1.01
N LEU A 171 10.79 11.19 -1.50
CA LEU A 171 11.28 10.38 -2.64
C LEU A 171 10.82 10.93 -4.01
N ALA A 172 10.09 12.05 -4.06
CA ALA A 172 9.59 12.65 -5.29
C ALA A 172 10.67 12.92 -6.35
N SER A 173 11.88 13.26 -5.91
CA SER A 173 13.03 13.56 -6.79
C SER A 173 13.53 12.35 -7.59
N LEU A 174 13.23 11.12 -7.17
CA LEU A 174 13.61 9.90 -7.90
C LEU A 174 13.02 9.86 -9.31
N ALA A 175 11.91 10.53 -9.55
CA ALA A 175 11.35 10.65 -10.90
C ALA A 175 12.28 11.38 -11.87
N GLN A 176 13.00 12.38 -11.37
CA GLN A 176 13.93 13.17 -12.17
C GLN A 176 15.32 12.54 -12.28
N THR A 177 15.78 11.89 -11.23
CA THR A 177 17.12 11.31 -11.17
C THR A 177 17.20 9.91 -11.75
N ASP A 178 16.14 9.10 -11.56
CA ASP A 178 16.15 7.67 -11.84
C ASP A 178 14.95 7.19 -12.68
N GLY A 179 14.02 8.10 -13.03
CA GLY A 179 12.78 7.73 -13.71
C GLY A 179 11.82 6.92 -12.82
N ILE A 180 12.01 6.96 -11.49
CA ILE A 180 11.21 6.19 -10.53
C ILE A 180 10.21 7.12 -9.85
N ARG A 181 8.93 6.92 -10.08
CA ARG A 181 7.86 7.70 -9.48
C ARG A 181 7.41 7.05 -8.17
N VAL A 182 7.18 7.83 -7.15
CA VAL A 182 6.70 7.35 -5.84
C VAL A 182 5.46 8.13 -5.44
N ASN A 183 4.34 7.45 -5.30
CA ASN A 183 3.06 8.06 -4.93
C ASN A 183 2.43 7.30 -3.74
N CYS A 184 1.42 7.89 -3.12
CA CYS A 184 0.76 7.31 -1.96
C CYS A 184 -0.76 7.42 -2.11
N LEU A 185 -1.46 6.35 -1.74
CA LEU A 185 -2.89 6.36 -1.52
C LEU A 185 -3.16 6.31 -0.01
N ALA A 186 -3.96 7.24 0.48
CA ALA A 186 -4.46 7.29 1.86
C ALA A 186 -5.98 7.04 1.85
N PRO A 187 -6.43 5.79 1.85
CA PRO A 187 -7.83 5.43 1.81
C PRO A 187 -8.47 5.55 3.19
N GLY A 188 -9.80 5.72 3.20
CA GLY A 188 -10.64 5.54 4.37
C GLY A 188 -10.92 4.07 4.67
N TRP A 189 -12.11 3.78 5.16
CA TRP A 189 -12.51 2.44 5.57
C TRP A 189 -12.75 1.54 4.35
N ILE A 190 -12.04 0.42 4.30
CA ILE A 190 -12.10 -0.57 3.21
C ILE A 190 -12.84 -1.81 3.71
N ALA A 191 -13.72 -2.36 2.88
CA ALA A 191 -14.54 -3.54 3.16
C ALA A 191 -13.71 -4.85 3.17
N THR A 192 -12.69 -4.93 4.03
CA THR A 192 -12.09 -6.21 4.41
C THR A 192 -13.08 -6.97 5.30
N ASP A 193 -12.93 -8.28 5.43
CA ASP A 193 -13.88 -9.13 6.19
C ASP A 193 -14.07 -8.61 7.62
N GLU A 194 -12.98 -8.28 8.31
CA GLU A 194 -12.98 -7.78 9.69
C GLU A 194 -13.60 -6.39 9.80
N VAL A 195 -13.18 -5.45 8.94
CA VAL A 195 -13.71 -4.09 8.91
C VAL A 195 -15.19 -4.09 8.57
N ALA A 196 -15.61 -4.91 7.59
CA ALA A 196 -17.01 -5.04 7.21
C ALA A 196 -17.85 -5.66 8.32
N ALA A 197 -17.32 -6.65 9.05
CA ALA A 197 -17.99 -7.24 10.20
C ALA A 197 -18.18 -6.22 11.32
N HIS A 198 -17.13 -5.47 11.67
CA HIS A 198 -17.20 -4.40 12.66
C HIS A 198 -18.18 -3.30 12.22
N TRP A 199 -18.10 -2.85 10.97
CA TRP A 199 -19.00 -1.84 10.42
C TRP A 199 -20.46 -2.26 10.48
N ARG A 200 -20.78 -3.52 10.16
CA ARG A 200 -22.14 -4.07 10.26
C ARG A 200 -22.66 -4.17 11.70
N SER A 201 -21.78 -4.34 12.68
CA SER A 201 -22.15 -4.39 14.10
C SER A 201 -22.63 -3.05 14.67
N LEU A 202 -22.28 -1.93 14.00
CA LEU A 202 -22.64 -0.58 14.41
C LEU A 202 -23.95 -0.16 13.73
N SER A 203 -24.90 0.39 14.51
CA SER A 203 -26.09 1.06 13.98
C SER A 203 -25.71 2.35 13.23
N PRO A 204 -26.56 2.85 12.31
CA PRO A 204 -26.30 4.12 11.62
C PRO A 204 -26.06 5.30 12.57
N ALA A 205 -26.76 5.35 13.70
CA ALA A 205 -26.58 6.38 14.72
C ALA A 205 -25.21 6.29 15.42
N GLU A 206 -24.75 5.07 15.71
CA GLU A 206 -23.43 4.82 16.30
C GLU A 206 -22.31 5.17 15.32
N ARG A 207 -22.46 4.84 14.03
CA ARG A 207 -21.50 5.23 12.99
C ARG A 207 -21.35 6.74 12.94
N LEU A 208 -22.46 7.47 12.86
CA LEU A 208 -22.46 8.93 12.83
C LEU A 208 -21.79 9.51 14.08
N LYS A 209 -22.16 9.03 15.26
CA LYS A 209 -21.59 9.49 16.55
C LYS A 209 -20.09 9.25 16.64
N ARG A 210 -19.58 8.14 16.08
CA ARG A 210 -18.16 7.77 16.10
C ARG A 210 -17.37 8.30 14.89
N GLY A 211 -18.00 9.00 13.95
CA GLY A 211 -17.35 9.44 12.72
C GLY A 211 -16.96 8.29 11.78
N VAL A 212 -17.65 7.15 11.91
CA VAL A 212 -17.48 6.00 11.00
C VAL A 212 -18.28 6.29 9.72
N PRO A 213 -17.71 6.04 8.51
CA PRO A 213 -18.39 6.38 7.26
C PRO A 213 -19.69 5.58 7.07
N SER A 214 -20.63 6.16 6.31
CA SER A 214 -21.92 5.52 5.99
C SER A 214 -21.75 4.36 5.00
N ARG A 215 -20.65 4.32 4.26
CA ARG A 215 -20.28 3.23 3.34
C ARG A 215 -18.79 2.92 3.42
N LEU A 216 -18.43 1.71 3.06
CA LEU A 216 -17.04 1.25 2.93
C LEU A 216 -16.56 1.39 1.47
N LEU A 217 -15.25 1.50 1.30
CA LEU A 217 -14.61 1.33 0.00
C LEU A 217 -14.46 -0.14 -0.31
N GLU A 218 -14.84 -0.55 -1.53
CA GLU A 218 -14.58 -1.93 -1.96
C GLU A 218 -13.10 -2.13 -2.32
N PRO A 219 -12.48 -3.28 -1.95
CA PRO A 219 -11.09 -3.58 -2.32
C PRO A 219 -10.82 -3.44 -3.82
N SER A 220 -11.81 -3.75 -4.68
CA SER A 220 -11.69 -3.58 -6.14
C SER A 220 -11.57 -2.12 -6.56
N GLN A 221 -12.31 -1.21 -5.93
CA GLN A 221 -12.22 0.23 -6.21
C GLN A 221 -10.86 0.78 -5.82
N VAL A 222 -10.32 0.31 -4.67
CA VAL A 222 -8.96 0.67 -4.23
C VAL A 222 -7.93 0.16 -5.21
N ALA A 223 -8.06 -1.09 -5.68
CA ALA A 223 -7.17 -1.69 -6.65
C ALA A 223 -7.16 -0.92 -7.98
N ASP A 224 -8.32 -0.52 -8.49
CA ASP A 224 -8.44 0.29 -9.70
C ASP A 224 -7.68 1.63 -9.56
N LEU A 225 -7.81 2.28 -8.40
CA LEU A 225 -7.11 3.55 -8.16
C LEU A 225 -5.60 3.36 -8.03
N VAL A 226 -5.14 2.29 -7.38
CA VAL A 226 -3.71 1.96 -7.26
C VAL A 226 -3.08 1.74 -8.63
N VAL A 227 -3.74 0.96 -9.51
CA VAL A 227 -3.25 0.71 -10.87
C VAL A 227 -3.19 2.00 -11.69
N ARG A 228 -4.21 2.85 -11.59
CA ARG A 228 -4.21 4.17 -12.24
C ARG A 228 -3.09 5.06 -11.71
N LEU A 229 -2.88 5.10 -10.41
CA LEU A 229 -1.82 5.87 -9.77
C LEU A 229 -0.42 5.38 -10.18
N ALA A 230 -0.26 4.07 -10.32
CA ALA A 230 0.98 3.47 -10.80
C ALA A 230 1.25 3.79 -12.29
N ALA A 231 0.21 3.93 -13.10
CA ALA A 231 0.31 4.21 -14.53
C ALA A 231 0.47 5.70 -14.86
N ASP A 232 0.03 6.61 -13.99
CA ASP A 232 0.06 8.06 -14.27
C ASP A 232 1.49 8.61 -14.20
N GLU A 233 2.06 8.87 -15.36
CA GLU A 233 3.43 9.37 -15.51
C GLU A 233 3.61 10.83 -15.05
N SER A 234 2.53 11.57 -14.89
CA SER A 234 2.58 12.97 -14.44
C SER A 234 2.74 13.13 -12.93
N LEU A 235 2.57 12.04 -12.16
CA LEU A 235 2.53 12.06 -10.71
C LEU A 235 3.80 11.46 -10.09
N SER A 236 4.47 12.23 -9.23
CA SER A 236 5.50 11.73 -8.31
C SER A 236 5.51 12.57 -7.02
N GLY A 237 5.67 11.91 -5.88
CA GLY A 237 5.58 12.52 -4.56
C GLY A 237 4.17 12.92 -4.17
N ARG A 238 3.13 12.43 -4.85
CA ARG A 238 1.75 12.86 -4.63
C ARG A 238 1.02 11.92 -3.69
N ILE A 239 0.13 12.53 -2.91
CA ILE A 239 -0.74 11.84 -1.96
C ILE A 239 -2.17 11.98 -2.44
N VAL A 240 -2.83 10.84 -2.65
CA VAL A 240 -4.28 10.77 -2.91
C VAL A 240 -4.97 10.43 -1.60
N ALA A 241 -5.78 11.36 -1.09
CA ALA A 241 -6.68 11.11 0.03
C ALA A 241 -8.04 10.66 -0.49
N TRP A 242 -8.59 9.59 0.09
CA TRP A 242 -9.89 9.07 -0.31
C TRP A 242 -10.72 8.70 0.91
N TRP A 243 -11.50 9.64 1.41
CA TRP A 243 -12.50 9.35 2.42
C TRP A 243 -13.65 8.55 1.77
N SER A 244 -14.18 7.56 2.47
CA SER A 244 -15.08 6.54 1.91
C SER A 244 -16.33 7.08 1.21
N GLU A 245 -16.78 8.28 1.54
CA GLU A 245 -17.98 8.92 0.98
C GLU A 245 -17.68 9.88 -0.18
N ASP A 246 -16.43 10.31 -0.28
CA ASP A 246 -15.97 11.30 -1.25
C ASP A 246 -15.42 10.66 -2.53
N THR A 247 -15.04 11.52 -3.47
CA THR A 247 -14.18 11.15 -4.58
C THR A 247 -12.70 11.27 -4.16
N PRO A 248 -11.80 10.44 -4.70
CA PRO A 248 -10.37 10.56 -4.44
C PRO A 248 -9.85 11.96 -4.81
N ARG A 249 -9.03 12.56 -3.95
CA ARG A 249 -8.48 13.90 -4.14
C ARG A 249 -6.97 13.94 -3.92
N LEU A 250 -6.26 14.68 -4.76
CA LEU A 250 -4.84 14.97 -4.54
C LEU A 250 -4.67 16.04 -3.46
N ILE A 251 -3.84 15.78 -2.46
CA ILE A 251 -3.37 16.81 -1.54
C ILE A 251 -2.52 17.81 -2.32
N ARG A 252 -2.77 19.10 -2.13
CA ARG A 252 -2.05 20.16 -2.85
C ARG A 252 -0.58 20.23 -2.43
N TRP A 253 0.32 20.47 -3.38
CA TRP A 253 1.69 20.81 -3.08
C TRP A 253 1.76 22.08 -2.22
N GLY A 254 2.68 22.08 -1.25
CA GLY A 254 2.87 23.22 -0.38
C GLY A 254 1.76 23.43 0.66
N ASP A 255 0.85 22.45 0.81
CA ASP A 255 -0.04 22.45 1.96
C ASP A 255 0.80 22.32 3.23
N ARG A 256 0.73 23.36 4.05
CA ARG A 256 1.58 23.45 5.26
C ARG A 256 1.04 22.59 6.41
N GLY A 257 -0.23 22.18 6.34
CA GLY A 257 -0.89 21.37 7.38
C GLY A 257 -1.14 22.10 8.70
N TYR A 258 -0.95 23.45 8.74
CA TYR A 258 -1.14 24.27 9.93
C TYR A 258 -1.77 25.64 9.61
N ARG A 259 -2.66 25.68 8.61
CA ARG A 259 -3.35 26.92 8.25
C ARG A 259 -4.38 27.34 9.28
N ASP A 260 -5.01 26.34 9.92
CA ASP A 260 -6.03 26.52 10.94
C ASP A 260 -5.41 26.23 12.32
N HIS A 261 -4.58 27.13 12.80
CA HIS A 261 -3.93 27.00 14.10
C HIS A 261 -4.37 28.13 15.03
N GLU A 262 -4.50 27.79 16.29
CA GLU A 262 -4.76 28.76 17.36
C GLU A 262 -3.46 29.39 17.84
N PRO A 263 -3.47 30.67 18.27
CA PRO A 263 -2.31 31.28 18.91
C PRO A 263 -1.92 30.55 20.18
N PHE A 264 -0.64 30.33 20.38
CA PHE A 264 -0.10 29.77 21.63
C PHE A 264 -0.15 30.80 22.73
#